data_0d38c0b7ce5f1b7760dfba1b9e441d8e
#
_entry.id   0d38c0b7ce5f1b7760dfba1b9e441d8e
#
_cell.length_a   1.000
_cell.length_b   1.000
_cell.length_c   1.000
_cell.angle_alpha   90.00
_cell.angle_beta   90.00
_cell.angle_gamma   90.00
#
_symmetry.space_group_name_H-M   'P 1'
#
loop_
_entity.id
_entity.type
_entity.pdbx_description
1 polymer ?
#
loop_
_entity_poly.entity_id
_entity_poly.type
_entity_poly.pdbx_seq_one_letter_code
_entity_poly.pdbx_strand_id
1 'polypeptide(L)'
;MASGSLPPALPTIKIGGEYYWDGGLVSNTPLQWVLDTPPRKDTLAFQVDMWSARGDLPRNFVESEVREKDILFSSQTRIATDQFKKVQILRHATAKLLAKMPKELLQTPEAETLAAEADEKVYNVSQLIYRKNYAGNFKDYEFSRSTMEEHWRSGYNDAVHTLRHPKVLQRPNGQDGFFTFNLARDGRDIEISPSIAS
;
A
#
# COMPACT_ATOMS: atom_id res chain seq x y z
N MET A 1 2.76 -1.66 21.51
CA MET A 1 2.79 -0.31 22.15
C MET A 1 3.67 0.67 21.37
N ALA A 2 4.86 0.28 20.90
CA ALA A 2 5.72 1.18 20.12
C ALA A 2 5.07 1.71 18.83
N SER A 3 4.24 0.90 18.16
CA SER A 3 3.52 1.29 16.94
C SER A 3 2.40 2.31 17.15
N GLY A 4 2.17 2.77 18.35
CA GLY A 4 1.26 3.89 18.63
C GLY A 4 1.98 5.05 19.30
N SER A 5 3.31 5.01 19.36
CA SER A 5 4.13 5.99 20.07
C SER A 5 4.63 7.06 19.08
N LEU A 6 3.80 8.09 18.84
CA LEU A 6 4.10 9.18 17.91
C LEU A 6 4.65 10.42 18.63
N PRO A 7 5.83 10.94 18.22
CA PRO A 7 6.33 12.21 18.73
C PRO A 7 5.48 13.39 18.19
N PRO A 8 5.46 14.51 18.88
CA PRO A 8 6.04 14.78 20.21
C PRO A 8 5.15 14.35 21.38
N ALA A 9 3.92 13.89 21.09
CA ALA A 9 2.90 13.66 22.12
C ALA A 9 3.20 12.42 22.98
N LEU A 10 3.82 11.39 22.42
CA LEU A 10 4.10 10.14 23.11
C LEU A 10 5.61 9.84 23.14
N PRO A 11 6.13 9.37 24.30
CA PRO A 11 7.54 9.05 24.44
C PRO A 11 7.91 7.77 23.69
N THR A 12 9.21 7.57 23.47
CA THR A 12 9.75 6.31 22.95
C THR A 12 9.45 5.12 23.88
N ILE A 13 9.34 3.95 23.30
CA ILE A 13 9.20 2.68 24.03
C ILE A 13 10.51 1.90 23.95
N LYS A 14 11.03 1.51 25.11
CA LYS A 14 12.26 0.71 25.19
C LYS A 14 11.94 -0.78 25.07
N ILE A 15 12.57 -1.44 24.08
CA ILE A 15 12.42 -2.88 23.81
C ILE A 15 13.82 -3.48 23.58
N GLY A 16 14.19 -4.48 24.36
CA GLY A 16 15.47 -5.16 24.18
C GLY A 16 16.72 -4.28 24.34
N GLY A 17 16.60 -3.14 25.04
CA GLY A 17 17.68 -2.17 25.20
C GLY A 17 17.63 -0.97 24.25
N GLU A 18 16.96 -1.10 23.14
CA GLU A 18 16.80 -0.07 22.10
C GLU A 18 15.50 0.74 22.26
N TYR A 19 15.47 1.96 21.70
CA TYR A 19 14.33 2.86 21.77
C TYR A 19 13.59 2.90 20.44
N TYR A 20 12.26 2.76 20.49
CA TYR A 20 11.38 2.69 19.33
C TYR A 20 10.29 3.73 19.39
N TRP A 21 9.97 4.28 18.23
CA TRP A 21 8.76 5.04 17.95
C TRP A 21 7.87 4.29 16.96
N ASP A 22 6.74 4.90 16.59
CA ASP A 22 5.84 4.38 15.58
C ASP A 22 6.56 4.26 14.23
N GLY A 23 6.46 3.10 13.62
CA GLY A 23 7.01 2.83 12.28
C GLY A 23 6.38 3.66 11.17
N GLY A 24 5.21 4.25 11.42
CA GLY A 24 4.54 5.18 10.51
C GLY A 24 5.36 6.42 10.18
N LEU A 25 6.34 6.79 11.01
CA LEU A 25 7.31 7.86 10.71
C LEU A 25 8.18 7.54 9.48
N VAL A 26 8.44 6.26 9.24
CA VAL A 26 9.26 5.79 8.12
C VAL A 26 8.38 5.27 6.99
N SER A 27 7.40 4.44 7.31
CA SER A 27 6.46 3.88 6.34
C SER A 27 5.12 3.57 7.01
N ASN A 28 4.11 4.36 6.69
CA ASN A 28 2.76 4.20 7.25
C ASN A 28 2.04 2.96 6.71
N THR A 29 2.34 2.58 5.47
CA THR A 29 1.77 1.42 4.79
C THR A 29 2.89 0.56 4.18
N PRO A 30 3.60 -0.24 5.01
CA PRO A 30 4.83 -0.94 4.61
C PRO A 30 4.53 -2.17 3.73
N LEU A 31 3.91 -1.97 2.57
CA LEU A 31 3.48 -3.02 1.65
C LEU A 31 4.64 -3.91 1.19
N GLN A 32 5.79 -3.31 0.89
CA GLN A 32 6.96 -4.05 0.43
C GLN A 32 7.41 -5.12 1.44
N TRP A 33 7.42 -4.80 2.73
CA TRP A 33 7.80 -5.75 3.78
C TRP A 33 6.86 -6.95 3.83
N VAL A 34 5.57 -6.74 3.62
CA VAL A 34 4.56 -7.80 3.62
C VAL A 34 4.73 -8.71 2.41
N LEU A 35 4.95 -8.14 1.22
CA LEU A 35 4.96 -8.88 -0.03
C LEU A 35 6.32 -9.50 -0.37
N ASP A 36 7.43 -8.92 0.13
CA ASP A 36 8.79 -9.40 -0.15
C ASP A 36 9.30 -10.45 0.86
N THR A 37 8.58 -10.65 1.98
CA THR A 37 9.01 -11.61 3.00
C THR A 37 8.97 -13.05 2.48
N PRO A 38 10.11 -13.77 2.47
CA PRO A 38 10.15 -15.17 2.06
C PRO A 38 9.42 -16.11 3.04
N PRO A 39 8.80 -17.19 2.57
CA PRO A 39 8.58 -17.53 1.17
C PRO A 39 7.48 -16.70 0.54
N ARG A 40 7.75 -16.10 -0.64
CA ARG A 40 6.76 -15.33 -1.38
C ARG A 40 5.56 -16.20 -1.76
N LYS A 41 4.36 -15.66 -1.66
CA LYS A 41 3.10 -16.36 -1.94
C LYS A 41 2.15 -15.47 -2.74
N ASP A 42 1.26 -16.10 -3.52
CA ASP A 42 0.12 -15.37 -4.07
C ASP A 42 -0.61 -14.66 -2.92
N THR A 43 -0.80 -13.35 -3.03
CA THR A 43 -1.24 -12.54 -1.90
C THR A 43 -2.34 -11.57 -2.30
N LEU A 44 -3.41 -11.54 -1.52
CA LEU A 44 -4.39 -10.46 -1.49
C LEU A 44 -4.09 -9.57 -0.29
N ALA A 45 -3.66 -8.35 -0.54
CA ALA A 45 -3.36 -7.37 0.49
C ALA A 45 -4.45 -6.29 0.53
N PHE A 46 -4.92 -5.96 1.72
CA PHE A 46 -5.75 -4.78 1.96
C PHE A 46 -4.87 -3.69 2.59
N GLN A 47 -4.70 -2.60 1.86
CA GLN A 47 -3.92 -1.45 2.30
C GLN A 47 -4.87 -0.36 2.78
N VAL A 48 -4.92 -0.13 4.09
CA VAL A 48 -5.78 0.89 4.70
C VAL A 48 -4.96 2.17 4.84
N ASP A 49 -5.46 3.25 4.26
CA ASP A 49 -4.80 4.57 4.31
C ASP A 49 -5.79 5.64 4.79
N MET A 50 -5.41 6.34 5.85
CA MET A 50 -6.19 7.47 6.37
C MET A 50 -5.94 8.78 5.61
N TRP A 51 -4.97 8.79 4.71
CA TRP A 51 -4.48 9.98 4.05
C TRP A 51 -4.86 9.98 2.57
N SER A 52 -5.57 11.02 2.13
CA SER A 52 -5.99 11.16 0.74
C SER A 52 -5.14 12.19 0.00
N ALA A 53 -4.61 11.81 -1.17
CA ALA A 53 -3.95 12.77 -2.07
C ALA A 53 -4.91 13.86 -2.57
N ARG A 54 -6.19 13.54 -2.70
CA ARG A 54 -7.25 14.46 -3.12
C ARG A 54 -7.90 15.07 -1.89
N GLY A 55 -8.15 16.38 -1.91
CA GLY A 55 -8.82 17.11 -0.83
C GLY A 55 -9.09 18.55 -1.24
N ASP A 56 -9.90 19.23 -0.45
CA ASP A 56 -10.26 20.62 -0.69
C ASP A 56 -9.08 21.57 -0.45
N LEU A 57 -9.20 22.78 -0.97
CA LEU A 57 -8.25 23.86 -0.71
C LEU A 57 -8.36 24.28 0.77
N PRO A 58 -7.25 24.28 1.52
CA PRO A 58 -7.27 24.72 2.91
C PRO A 58 -7.60 26.22 3.02
N ARG A 59 -8.39 26.58 4.03
CA ARG A 59 -8.87 27.95 4.25
C ARG A 59 -8.14 28.67 5.37
N ASN A 60 -7.38 27.93 6.19
CA ASN A 60 -6.62 28.47 7.31
C ASN A 60 -5.37 27.64 7.56
N PHE A 61 -4.53 28.09 8.48
CA PHE A 61 -3.24 27.46 8.79
C PHE A 61 -3.39 26.00 9.28
N VAL A 62 -4.35 25.73 10.15
CA VAL A 62 -4.59 24.39 10.69
C VAL A 62 -5.00 23.40 9.59
N GLU A 63 -5.90 23.83 8.70
CA GLU A 63 -6.29 23.02 7.54
C GLU A 63 -5.10 22.77 6.59
N SER A 64 -4.19 23.76 6.48
CA SER A 64 -2.97 23.62 5.69
C SER A 64 -2.01 22.56 6.27
N GLU A 65 -1.83 22.52 7.58
CA GLU A 65 -1.01 21.50 8.25
C GLU A 65 -1.60 20.09 8.06
N VAL A 66 -2.92 19.95 8.20
CA VAL A 66 -3.60 18.67 7.94
C VAL A 66 -3.43 18.26 6.48
N ARG A 67 -3.55 19.20 5.56
CA ARG A 67 -3.40 18.95 4.14
C ARG A 67 -1.97 18.58 3.75
N GLU A 68 -0.97 19.17 4.38
CA GLU A 68 0.43 18.80 4.22
C GLU A 68 0.66 17.33 4.59
N LYS A 69 0.14 16.88 5.73
CA LYS A 69 0.19 15.47 6.15
C LYS A 69 -0.53 14.55 5.16
N ASP A 70 -1.71 14.92 4.69
CA ASP A 70 -2.46 14.17 3.68
C ASP A 70 -1.61 13.94 2.42
N ILE A 71 -0.93 14.97 1.93
CA ILE A 71 -0.09 14.90 0.75
C ILE A 71 1.15 14.04 1.01
N LEU A 72 1.84 14.27 2.13
CA LEU A 72 3.06 13.58 2.49
C LEU A 72 2.84 12.07 2.60
N PHE A 73 1.91 11.65 3.44
CA PHE A 73 1.68 10.22 3.71
C PHE A 73 1.08 9.49 2.50
N SER A 74 0.10 10.09 1.81
CA SER A 74 -0.47 9.50 0.60
C SER A 74 0.55 9.36 -0.54
N SER A 75 1.51 10.28 -0.62
CA SER A 75 2.60 10.20 -1.62
C SER A 75 3.54 9.04 -1.32
N GLN A 76 3.93 8.83 -0.07
CA GLN A 76 4.77 7.71 0.34
C GLN A 76 4.10 6.36 0.04
N THR A 77 2.82 6.22 0.36
CA THR A 77 2.03 5.01 0.05
C THR A 77 2.03 4.70 -1.44
N ARG A 78 1.76 5.70 -2.27
CA ARG A 78 1.74 5.52 -3.74
C ARG A 78 3.11 5.16 -4.30
N ILE A 79 4.15 5.88 -3.91
CA ILE A 79 5.51 5.62 -4.37
C ILE A 79 5.92 4.19 -4.03
N ALA A 80 5.69 3.72 -2.80
CA ALA A 80 6.00 2.37 -2.38
C ALA A 80 5.24 1.32 -3.20
N THR A 81 3.94 1.53 -3.44
CA THR A 81 3.10 0.64 -4.23
C THR A 81 3.56 0.58 -5.69
N ASP A 82 3.85 1.73 -6.31
CA ASP A 82 4.30 1.82 -7.70
C ASP A 82 5.69 1.20 -7.89
N GLN A 83 6.60 1.39 -6.93
CA GLN A 83 7.92 0.76 -6.96
C GLN A 83 7.80 -0.76 -6.87
N PHE A 84 7.02 -1.29 -5.94
CA PHE A 84 6.81 -2.72 -5.82
C PHE A 84 6.20 -3.30 -7.11
N LYS A 85 5.20 -2.63 -7.69
CA LYS A 85 4.61 -3.00 -8.96
C LYS A 85 5.65 -3.14 -10.07
N LYS A 86 6.52 -2.14 -10.23
CA LYS A 86 7.61 -2.17 -11.24
C LYS A 86 8.54 -3.36 -11.02
N VAL A 87 8.94 -3.59 -9.77
CA VAL A 87 9.81 -4.71 -9.41
C VAL A 87 9.13 -6.05 -9.73
N GLN A 88 7.84 -6.21 -9.40
CA GLN A 88 7.12 -7.45 -9.65
C GLN A 88 6.92 -7.74 -11.14
N ILE A 89 6.65 -6.73 -11.95
CA ILE A 89 6.60 -6.87 -13.42
C ILE A 89 7.94 -7.38 -13.95
N LEU A 90 9.05 -6.81 -13.47
CA LEU A 90 10.40 -7.25 -13.86
C LEU A 90 10.68 -8.69 -13.41
N ARG A 91 10.36 -9.06 -12.17
CA ARG A 91 10.49 -10.42 -11.63
C ARG A 91 9.72 -11.43 -12.47
N HIS A 92 8.49 -11.10 -12.82
CA HIS A 92 7.63 -11.92 -13.66
C HIS A 92 8.19 -12.10 -15.09
N ALA A 93 8.67 -11.01 -15.70
CA ALA A 93 9.31 -11.04 -17.00
C ALA A 93 10.60 -11.86 -16.96
N THR A 94 11.41 -11.71 -15.91
CA THR A 94 12.63 -12.49 -15.66
C THR A 94 12.34 -13.98 -15.57
N ALA A 95 11.34 -14.38 -14.78
CA ALA A 95 10.94 -15.79 -14.67
C ALA A 95 10.57 -16.38 -16.04
N LYS A 96 9.76 -15.65 -16.81
CA LYS A 96 9.36 -16.08 -18.17
C LYS A 96 10.54 -16.14 -19.16
N LEU A 97 11.51 -15.24 -19.01
CA LEU A 97 12.71 -15.25 -19.84
C LEU A 97 13.60 -16.46 -19.51
N LEU A 98 13.89 -16.68 -18.24
CA LEU A 98 14.71 -17.80 -17.77
C LEU A 98 14.11 -19.14 -18.19
N ALA A 99 12.78 -19.28 -18.16
CA ALA A 99 12.09 -20.51 -18.61
C ALA A 99 12.30 -20.83 -20.11
N LYS A 100 12.74 -19.87 -20.92
CA LYS A 100 13.01 -20.01 -22.36
C LYS A 100 14.49 -20.08 -22.67
N MET A 101 15.37 -19.89 -21.69
CA MET A 101 16.82 -19.88 -21.92
C MET A 101 17.39 -21.29 -22.11
N PRO A 102 18.41 -21.45 -22.96
CA PRO A 102 19.20 -22.69 -23.06
C PRO A 102 19.89 -23.05 -21.73
N LYS A 103 20.05 -24.34 -21.47
CA LYS A 103 20.63 -24.84 -20.20
C LYS A 103 22.04 -24.31 -19.92
N GLU A 104 22.81 -24.08 -20.96
CA GLU A 104 24.18 -23.59 -20.88
C GLU A 104 24.22 -22.16 -20.34
N LEU A 105 23.24 -21.31 -20.69
CA LEU A 105 23.14 -19.94 -20.23
C LEU A 105 22.56 -19.84 -18.80
N LEU A 106 21.78 -20.85 -18.39
CA LEU A 106 21.24 -20.89 -17.02
C LEU A 106 22.30 -21.17 -15.95
N GLN A 107 23.48 -21.61 -16.32
CA GLN A 107 24.60 -21.89 -15.42
C GLN A 107 25.56 -20.71 -15.26
N THR A 108 25.23 -19.56 -15.83
CA THR A 108 26.03 -18.32 -15.65
C THR A 108 25.69 -17.62 -14.33
N PRO A 109 26.64 -16.93 -13.69
CA PRO A 109 26.41 -16.18 -12.47
C PRO A 109 25.29 -15.12 -12.59
N GLU A 110 25.16 -14.53 -13.76
CA GLU A 110 24.10 -13.56 -14.06
C GLU A 110 22.72 -14.23 -14.05
N ALA A 111 22.60 -15.41 -14.66
CA ALA A 111 21.35 -16.17 -14.67
C ALA A 111 20.97 -16.67 -13.27
N GLU A 112 21.93 -17.07 -12.46
CA GLU A 112 21.71 -17.45 -11.05
C GLU A 112 21.20 -16.25 -10.24
N THR A 113 21.80 -15.08 -10.43
CA THR A 113 21.36 -13.84 -9.78
C THR A 113 19.92 -13.48 -10.18
N LEU A 114 19.61 -13.54 -11.47
CA LEU A 114 18.26 -13.29 -11.97
C LEU A 114 17.25 -14.32 -11.46
N ALA A 115 17.65 -15.58 -11.36
CA ALA A 115 16.79 -16.65 -10.86
C ALA A 115 16.45 -16.48 -9.37
N ALA A 116 17.37 -15.97 -8.57
CA ALA A 116 17.12 -15.66 -7.16
C ALA A 116 16.05 -14.59 -6.95
N GLU A 117 15.94 -13.65 -7.89
CA GLU A 117 14.93 -12.58 -7.84
C GLU A 117 13.66 -12.89 -8.64
N ALA A 118 13.71 -13.85 -9.57
CA ALA A 118 12.56 -14.24 -10.40
C ALA A 118 11.38 -14.67 -9.52
N ASP A 119 10.18 -14.20 -9.87
CA ASP A 119 8.96 -14.49 -9.10
C ASP A 119 7.74 -14.55 -10.03
N GLU A 120 7.00 -15.64 -9.99
CA GLU A 120 5.74 -15.82 -10.73
C GLU A 120 4.50 -15.63 -9.83
N LYS A 121 4.70 -15.19 -8.59
CA LYS A 121 3.59 -14.94 -7.67
C LYS A 121 2.76 -13.77 -8.12
N VAL A 122 1.50 -13.79 -7.71
CA VAL A 122 0.50 -12.80 -8.09
C VAL A 122 0.07 -12.05 -6.84
N TYR A 123 0.03 -10.74 -6.97
CA TYR A 123 -0.31 -9.83 -5.87
C TYR A 123 -1.49 -8.95 -6.28
N ASN A 124 -2.57 -9.04 -5.48
CA ASN A 124 -3.69 -8.11 -5.51
C ASN A 124 -3.59 -7.17 -4.33
N VAL A 125 -3.57 -5.88 -4.60
CA VAL A 125 -3.55 -4.84 -3.56
C VAL A 125 -4.82 -4.02 -3.66
N SER A 126 -5.69 -4.15 -2.68
CA SER A 126 -6.89 -3.33 -2.55
C SER A 126 -6.64 -2.17 -1.60
N GLN A 127 -6.76 -0.94 -2.12
CA GLN A 127 -6.53 0.27 -1.35
C GLN A 127 -7.85 0.81 -0.79
N LEU A 128 -7.96 0.82 0.53
CA LEU A 128 -9.07 1.42 1.28
C LEU A 128 -8.59 2.79 1.78
N ILE A 129 -8.90 3.83 1.00
CA ILE A 129 -8.44 5.19 1.29
C ILE A 129 -9.58 6.00 1.91
N TYR A 130 -9.36 6.50 3.12
CA TYR A 130 -10.29 7.40 3.78
C TYR A 130 -10.30 8.76 3.09
N ARG A 131 -11.45 9.14 2.51
CA ARG A 131 -11.58 10.33 1.64
C ARG A 131 -12.44 11.44 2.21
N LYS A 132 -12.97 11.29 3.42
CA LYS A 132 -13.83 12.31 4.00
C LYS A 132 -12.98 13.48 4.49
N ASN A 133 -13.32 14.68 4.03
CA ASN A 133 -12.75 15.92 4.53
C ASN A 133 -13.28 16.17 5.93
N TYR A 134 -12.45 15.96 6.90
CA TYR A 134 -12.76 16.29 8.29
C TYR A 134 -12.52 17.79 8.49
N ALA A 135 -13.57 18.54 8.81
CA ALA A 135 -13.47 19.97 9.16
C ALA A 135 -12.85 20.21 10.54
N GLY A 136 -12.21 19.24 11.13
CA GLY A 136 -11.62 19.27 12.46
C GLY A 136 -10.39 18.43 12.55
N ASN A 137 -9.32 19.06 12.89
CA ASN A 137 -8.14 18.66 13.62
C ASN A 137 -7.62 17.22 13.50
N PHE A 138 -6.35 17.11 13.14
CA PHE A 138 -5.42 16.00 13.43
C PHE A 138 -6.04 14.59 13.48
N LYS A 139 -6.26 13.97 12.32
CA LYS A 139 -6.78 12.59 12.18
C LYS A 139 -6.04 11.57 13.05
N ASP A 140 -4.79 11.85 13.34
CA ASP A 140 -3.85 11.02 14.11
C ASP A 140 -3.92 11.24 15.64
N TYR A 141 -4.56 12.32 16.10
CA TYR A 141 -4.67 12.67 17.52
C TYR A 141 -6.10 12.88 18.02
N GLU A 142 -7.09 12.64 17.18
CA GLU A 142 -8.50 12.76 17.53
C GLU A 142 -9.08 11.43 17.97
N PHE A 143 -9.30 11.26 19.27
CA PHE A 143 -9.73 10.00 19.88
C PHE A 143 -11.15 10.05 20.45
N SER A 144 -11.97 11.03 20.06
CA SER A 144 -13.35 11.09 20.51
C SER A 144 -14.17 9.91 20.00
N ARG A 145 -15.18 9.51 20.78
CA ARG A 145 -16.08 8.44 20.39
C ARG A 145 -16.81 8.73 19.08
N SER A 146 -17.21 9.98 18.88
CA SER A 146 -17.90 10.40 17.65
C SER A 146 -17.04 10.19 16.41
N THR A 147 -15.78 10.58 16.47
CA THR A 147 -14.82 10.40 15.38
C THR A 147 -14.51 8.93 15.13
N MET A 148 -14.33 8.14 16.19
CA MET A 148 -14.11 6.71 16.09
C MET A 148 -15.31 6.01 15.42
N GLU A 149 -16.54 6.29 15.83
CA GLU A 149 -17.75 5.71 15.23
C GLU A 149 -17.91 6.11 13.76
N GLU A 150 -17.51 7.31 13.39
CA GLU A 150 -17.52 7.77 12.01
C GLU A 150 -16.47 7.07 11.16
N HIS A 151 -15.23 6.98 11.63
CA HIS A 151 -14.15 6.25 10.95
C HIS A 151 -14.52 4.78 10.76
N TRP A 152 -15.07 4.14 11.81
CA TRP A 152 -15.54 2.77 11.76
C TRP A 152 -16.60 2.57 10.66
N ARG A 153 -17.62 3.41 10.63
CA ARG A 153 -18.69 3.35 9.63
C ARG A 153 -18.16 3.58 8.22
N SER A 154 -17.25 4.53 8.06
CA SER A 154 -16.61 4.79 6.78
C SER A 154 -15.80 3.59 6.29
N GLY A 155 -14.91 3.05 7.14
CA GLY A 155 -14.10 1.88 6.80
C GLY A 155 -14.95 0.63 6.50
N TYR A 156 -16.01 0.40 7.29
CA TYR A 156 -16.95 -0.69 7.04
C TYR A 156 -17.60 -0.57 5.65
N ASN A 157 -18.09 0.61 5.29
CA ASN A 157 -18.73 0.84 4.01
C ASN A 157 -17.75 0.65 2.84
N ASP A 158 -16.52 1.14 2.98
CA ASP A 158 -15.48 0.98 1.96
C ASP A 158 -15.06 -0.49 1.79
N ALA A 159 -14.94 -1.23 2.90
CA ALA A 159 -14.65 -2.66 2.86
C ALA A 159 -15.78 -3.45 2.20
N VAL A 160 -17.04 -3.21 2.58
CA VAL A 160 -18.21 -3.87 1.98
C VAL A 160 -18.30 -3.56 0.48
N HIS A 161 -18.08 -2.30 0.08
CA HIS A 161 -18.07 -1.92 -1.32
C HIS A 161 -16.98 -2.67 -2.10
N THR A 162 -15.77 -2.70 -1.55
CA THR A 162 -14.64 -3.39 -2.15
C THR A 162 -14.89 -4.89 -2.31
N LEU A 163 -15.39 -5.55 -1.28
CA LEU A 163 -15.67 -7.00 -1.29
C LEU A 163 -16.79 -7.39 -2.25
N ARG A 164 -17.69 -6.47 -2.58
CA ARG A 164 -18.73 -6.68 -3.61
C ARG A 164 -18.18 -6.66 -5.03
N HIS A 165 -16.95 -6.21 -5.22
CA HIS A 165 -16.33 -6.19 -6.55
C HIS A 165 -15.63 -7.54 -6.82
N PRO A 166 -16.16 -8.39 -7.74
CA PRO A 166 -15.70 -9.78 -7.89
C PRO A 166 -14.20 -9.91 -8.19
N LYS A 167 -13.66 -8.98 -8.98
CA LYS A 167 -12.25 -8.99 -9.41
C LYS A 167 -11.26 -8.82 -8.27
N VAL A 168 -11.65 -8.19 -7.16
CA VAL A 168 -10.75 -7.97 -6.01
C VAL A 168 -10.34 -9.30 -5.37
N LEU A 169 -11.29 -10.24 -5.27
CA LEU A 169 -11.09 -11.54 -4.62
C LEU A 169 -10.60 -12.62 -5.58
N GLN A 170 -10.64 -12.38 -6.90
CA GLN A 170 -10.20 -13.35 -7.88
C GLN A 170 -8.68 -13.30 -8.05
N ARG A 171 -8.06 -14.48 -8.20
CA ARG A 171 -6.66 -14.55 -8.63
C ARG A 171 -6.56 -13.96 -10.04
N PRO A 172 -5.74 -12.94 -10.25
CA PRO A 172 -5.61 -12.34 -11.58
C PRO A 172 -5.01 -13.32 -12.58
N ASN A 173 -5.53 -13.32 -13.80
CA ASN A 173 -5.01 -14.10 -14.92
C ASN A 173 -4.04 -13.29 -15.80
N GLY A 174 -3.58 -12.13 -15.33
CA GLY A 174 -2.78 -11.21 -16.11
C GLY A 174 -1.29 -11.58 -16.19
N GLN A 175 -0.63 -10.96 -17.16
CA GLN A 175 0.79 -11.23 -17.44
C GLN A 175 1.73 -10.51 -16.43
N ASP A 176 1.23 -9.53 -15.70
CA ASP A 176 2.05 -8.60 -14.93
C ASP A 176 2.27 -9.00 -13.47
N GLY A 177 1.51 -9.96 -12.96
CA GLY A 177 1.65 -10.48 -11.60
C GLY A 177 1.29 -9.51 -10.48
N PHE A 178 0.86 -8.26 -10.78
CA PHE A 178 0.52 -7.26 -9.78
C PHE A 178 -0.67 -6.39 -10.21
N PHE A 179 -1.68 -6.31 -9.35
CA PHE A 179 -2.90 -5.54 -9.59
C PHE A 179 -3.24 -4.65 -8.41
N THR A 180 -3.67 -3.42 -8.70
CA THR A 180 -4.10 -2.47 -7.69
C THR A 180 -5.57 -2.12 -7.91
N PHE A 181 -6.35 -2.19 -6.85
CA PHE A 181 -7.75 -1.78 -6.83
C PHE A 181 -7.92 -0.58 -5.90
N ASN A 182 -8.40 0.52 -6.45
CA ASN A 182 -8.76 1.72 -5.71
C ASN A 182 -10.20 2.09 -6.07
N LEU A 183 -11.16 1.53 -5.34
CA LEU A 183 -12.57 1.69 -5.63
C LEU A 183 -13.11 2.95 -4.95
N ALA A 184 -13.45 3.96 -5.74
CA ALA A 184 -14.16 5.13 -5.25
C ALA A 184 -15.63 4.80 -4.97
N ARG A 185 -16.26 5.51 -4.01
CA ARG A 185 -17.67 5.29 -3.62
C ARG A 185 -18.66 5.54 -4.76
N ASP A 186 -18.31 6.37 -5.72
CA ASP A 186 -19.14 6.72 -6.86
C ASP A 186 -18.97 5.81 -8.09
N GLY A 187 -18.20 4.74 -7.95
CA GLY A 187 -18.03 3.71 -8.99
C GLY A 187 -17.33 4.17 -10.27
N ARG A 188 -16.82 5.41 -10.33
CA ARG A 188 -16.25 5.99 -11.56
C ARG A 188 -14.76 5.71 -11.73
N ASP A 189 -14.05 5.39 -10.66
CA ASP A 189 -12.60 5.15 -10.70
C ASP A 189 -12.28 3.73 -10.23
N ILE A 190 -12.49 2.77 -11.10
CA ILE A 190 -11.76 1.52 -11.00
C ILE A 190 -10.39 1.83 -11.63
N GLU A 191 -9.47 2.34 -10.85
CA GLU A 191 -8.08 2.36 -11.25
C GLU A 191 -7.54 0.93 -11.18
N ILE A 192 -7.95 0.11 -12.12
CA ILE A 192 -7.19 -1.07 -12.52
C ILE A 192 -6.01 -0.45 -13.25
N SER A 193 -4.88 -0.29 -12.57
CA SER A 193 -3.67 0.23 -13.25
C SER A 193 -3.40 -0.64 -14.47
N PRO A 194 -3.53 -0.10 -15.69
CA PRO A 194 -3.17 -0.85 -16.87
C PRO A 194 -1.69 -1.20 -16.78
N SER A 195 -1.33 -2.34 -17.36
CA SER A 195 0.07 -2.65 -17.67
C SER A 195 0.71 -1.43 -18.32
N ILE A 196 1.96 -1.18 -18.03
CA ILE A 196 2.77 -0.21 -18.78
C ILE A 196 2.86 -0.78 -20.20
N ALA A 197 1.88 -0.46 -21.03
CA ALA A 197 1.90 -0.79 -22.43
C ALA A 197 2.50 0.40 -23.17
N SER A 198 3.66 0.11 -23.75
CA SER A 198 4.42 0.80 -24.82
C SER A 198 4.77 2.25 -24.58
#